data_b78b52a42a9e241adcf1d3842a85d74c
#
_entry.id   b78b52a42a9e241adcf1d3842a85d74c
#
_cell.length_a   1.000
_cell.length_b   1.000
_cell.length_c   1.000
_cell.angle_alpha   90.00
_cell.angle_beta   90.00
_cell.angle_gamma   90.00
#
_symmetry.space_group_name_H-M   'P 1'
#
loop_
_entity.id
_entity.type
_entity.pdbx_description
1 polymer ?
#
loop_
_entity_poly.entity_id
_entity_poly.type
_entity_poly.pdbx_seq_one_letter_code
_entity_poly.pdbx_strand_id
1 'polypeptide(L)'
;MIRIIPLLPALAGLLLTGCVATNVPPVDRRVTIAEDLGCDVYVTDVRCAKSGGAYAMLQANVVNNTSSDLGVEWRVVWLNAEGVEIDSAVSSWNKLMVSPKDIHGLKNTAPRMDAVDMRFHLRRLR
;
A
#
# COMPACT_ATOMS: atom_id res chain seq x y z
N MET A 1 1.17 10.31 -64.22
CA MET A 1 1.88 9.74 -63.04
C MET A 1 1.11 10.13 -61.79
N ILE A 2 0.49 9.18 -61.16
CA ILE A 2 -0.26 9.40 -59.94
C ILE A 2 0.70 9.21 -58.77
N ARG A 3 0.94 10.29 -58.05
CA ARG A 3 1.71 10.21 -56.80
C ARG A 3 0.73 9.94 -55.67
N ILE A 4 0.80 8.75 -55.15
CA ILE A 4 0.09 8.39 -53.93
C ILE A 4 0.90 8.94 -52.78
N ILE A 5 0.38 9.94 -52.07
CA ILE A 5 0.94 10.41 -50.81
C ILE A 5 0.36 9.49 -49.73
N PRO A 6 1.17 8.70 -49.03
CA PRO A 6 0.65 7.95 -47.91
C PRO A 6 0.27 8.92 -46.80
N LEU A 7 -1.01 8.95 -46.48
CA LEU A 7 -1.49 9.60 -45.27
C LEU A 7 -0.91 8.80 -44.08
N LEU A 8 0.04 9.38 -43.39
CA LEU A 8 0.45 8.84 -42.09
C LEU A 8 -0.70 9.04 -41.11
N PRO A 9 -1.22 8.00 -40.48
CA PRO A 9 -2.11 8.19 -39.39
C PRO A 9 -1.31 8.81 -38.24
N ALA A 10 -1.75 9.97 -37.80
CA ALA A 10 -1.25 10.55 -36.56
C ALA A 10 -1.63 9.60 -35.44
N LEU A 11 -0.63 8.87 -34.94
CA LEU A 11 -0.78 8.06 -33.74
C LEU A 11 -0.92 9.04 -32.58
N ALA A 12 -2.16 9.30 -32.18
CA ALA A 12 -2.45 10.01 -30.95
C ALA A 12 -1.95 9.09 -29.80
N GLY A 13 -0.74 9.38 -29.32
CA GLY A 13 -0.21 8.71 -28.15
C GLY A 13 -1.12 9.02 -26.97
N LEU A 14 -1.83 8.01 -26.49
CA LEU A 14 -2.51 8.10 -25.19
C LEU A 14 -1.43 8.22 -24.13
N LEU A 15 -1.24 9.43 -23.63
CA LEU A 15 -0.42 9.64 -22.43
C LEU A 15 -1.21 9.10 -21.25
N LEU A 16 -0.94 7.87 -20.87
CA LEU A 16 -1.41 7.31 -19.62
C LEU A 16 -0.68 8.02 -18.49
N THR A 17 -1.36 9.02 -17.90
CA THR A 17 -0.90 9.66 -16.67
C THR A 17 -1.15 8.71 -15.51
N GLY A 18 -0.15 7.89 -15.17
CA GLY A 18 -0.18 6.97 -14.02
C GLY A 18 1.20 6.84 -13.42
N CYS A 19 1.29 6.16 -12.29
CA CYS A 19 2.57 5.82 -11.68
C CYS A 19 3.31 4.83 -12.59
N VAL A 20 4.05 5.33 -13.56
CA VAL A 20 4.87 4.51 -14.45
C VAL A 20 6.25 4.33 -13.81
N ALA A 21 6.30 3.67 -12.67
CA ALA A 21 7.57 3.21 -12.14
C ALA A 21 7.71 1.72 -12.49
N THR A 22 8.70 1.40 -13.31
CA THR A 22 8.99 0.04 -13.77
C THR A 22 9.38 -0.91 -12.63
N ASN A 23 9.57 -0.42 -11.40
CA ASN A 23 10.03 -1.17 -10.23
C ASN A 23 9.09 -1.07 -9.02
N VAL A 24 7.86 -0.59 -9.19
CA VAL A 24 6.87 -0.63 -8.11
C VAL A 24 6.28 -2.03 -8.05
N PRO A 25 6.42 -2.74 -6.92
CA PRO A 25 5.81 -4.06 -6.77
C PRO A 25 4.29 -3.96 -6.84
N PRO A 26 3.60 -5.04 -7.27
CA PRO A 26 2.15 -5.06 -7.26
C PRO A 26 1.62 -4.83 -5.84
N VAL A 27 0.56 -4.04 -5.72
CA VAL A 27 -0.06 -3.75 -4.43
C VAL A 27 -0.75 -5.01 -3.90
N ASP A 28 -0.45 -5.38 -2.67
CA ASP A 28 -1.15 -6.46 -1.97
C ASP A 28 -2.63 -6.06 -1.79
N ARG A 29 -3.54 -7.00 -2.01
CA ARG A 29 -4.99 -6.76 -1.91
C ARG A 29 -5.45 -6.32 -0.53
N ARG A 30 -4.67 -6.62 0.50
CA ARG A 30 -4.95 -6.26 1.89
C ARG A 30 -4.55 -4.83 2.21
N VAL A 31 -3.85 -4.16 1.31
CA VAL A 31 -3.32 -2.81 1.49
C VAL A 31 -4.18 -1.81 0.74
N THR A 32 -4.60 -0.76 1.42
CA THR A 32 -5.28 0.39 0.84
C THR A 32 -4.44 1.63 1.08
N ILE A 33 -4.01 2.26 0.00
CA ILE A 33 -3.25 3.51 0.03
C ILE A 33 -4.18 4.64 -0.42
N ALA A 34 -4.31 5.69 0.39
CA ALA A 34 -5.15 6.83 0.06
C ALA A 34 -4.66 7.54 -1.20
N GLU A 35 -5.59 8.05 -2.00
CA GLU A 35 -5.31 8.68 -3.30
C GLU A 35 -4.36 9.87 -3.20
N ASP A 36 -4.40 10.62 -2.10
CA ASP A 36 -3.55 11.79 -1.88
C ASP A 36 -2.06 11.45 -1.70
N LEU A 37 -1.74 10.18 -1.47
CA LEU A 37 -0.35 9.70 -1.44
C LEU A 37 0.19 9.43 -2.85
N GLY A 38 -0.67 9.11 -3.81
CA GLY A 38 -0.27 8.84 -5.18
C GLY A 38 0.84 7.80 -5.28
N CYS A 39 1.95 8.16 -5.94
CA CYS A 39 3.14 7.33 -6.09
C CYS A 39 4.23 7.66 -5.06
N ASP A 40 3.94 8.47 -4.06
CA ASP A 40 4.92 8.91 -3.06
C ASP A 40 5.31 7.80 -2.11
N VAL A 41 4.44 6.83 -1.93
CA VAL A 41 4.65 5.71 -1.02
C VAL A 41 4.16 4.41 -1.63
N TYR A 42 4.81 3.32 -1.30
CA TYR A 42 4.30 1.99 -1.57
C TYR A 42 4.62 1.04 -0.40
N VAL A 43 3.94 -0.07 -0.36
CA VAL A 43 4.04 -1.07 0.70
C VAL A 43 4.52 -2.37 0.09
N THR A 44 5.56 -2.95 0.69
CA THR A 44 6.17 -4.21 0.23
C THR A 44 6.21 -5.23 1.35
N ASP A 45 6.46 -6.49 1.00
CA ASP A 45 6.68 -7.59 1.95
C ASP A 45 5.58 -7.71 3.00
N VAL A 46 4.34 -7.62 2.54
CA VAL A 46 3.17 -7.77 3.41
C VAL A 46 3.03 -9.24 3.80
N ARG A 47 3.13 -9.52 5.08
CA ARG A 47 2.98 -10.86 5.63
C ARG A 47 2.02 -10.83 6.80
N CYS A 48 1.10 -11.78 6.81
CA CYS A 48 0.24 -12.02 7.94
C CYS A 48 0.40 -13.49 8.32
N ALA A 49 0.90 -13.75 9.50
CA ALA A 49 1.19 -15.09 9.96
C ALA A 49 0.71 -15.30 11.39
N LYS A 50 0.27 -16.51 11.66
CA LYS A 50 -0.13 -16.97 12.98
C LYS A 50 0.72 -18.20 13.32
N SER A 51 1.63 -18.06 14.27
CA SER A 51 2.52 -19.14 14.66
C SER A 51 2.13 -19.74 16.00
N GLY A 52 2.09 -21.07 16.08
CA GLY A 52 2.04 -21.82 17.33
C GLY A 52 0.84 -21.56 18.23
N GLY A 53 -0.37 -21.34 17.69
CA GLY A 53 -1.55 -21.01 18.48
C GLY A 53 -1.54 -19.61 19.06
N ALA A 54 -0.60 -18.79 18.63
CA ALA A 54 -0.44 -17.40 19.03
C ALA A 54 -1.40 -16.47 18.28
N TYR A 55 -1.30 -15.18 18.61
CA TYR A 55 -2.01 -14.13 17.89
C TYR A 55 -1.41 -13.93 16.49
N ALA A 56 -2.25 -13.64 15.52
CA ALA A 56 -1.79 -13.27 14.19
C ALA A 56 -0.93 -11.99 14.24
N MET A 57 0.08 -11.92 13.39
CA MET A 57 0.98 -10.77 13.31
C MET A 57 1.09 -10.30 11.87
N LEU A 58 0.98 -9.00 11.68
CA LEU A 58 1.27 -8.32 10.43
C LEU A 58 2.72 -7.85 10.43
N GLN A 59 3.39 -8.07 9.31
CA GLN A 59 4.63 -7.38 8.94
C GLN A 59 4.46 -6.72 7.58
N ALA A 60 4.92 -5.51 7.44
CA ALA A 60 4.90 -4.78 6.17
C ALA A 60 6.02 -3.75 6.13
N ASN A 61 6.54 -3.48 4.95
CA ASN A 61 7.50 -2.41 4.72
C ASN A 61 6.81 -1.22 4.05
N VAL A 62 6.94 -0.05 4.65
CA VAL A 62 6.50 1.22 4.06
C VAL A 62 7.69 1.90 3.43
N VAL A 63 7.62 2.18 2.13
CA VAL A 63 8.71 2.75 1.36
C VAL A 63 8.36 4.16 0.93
N ASN A 64 9.18 5.13 1.33
CA ASN A 64 9.09 6.51 0.86
C ASN A 64 9.78 6.62 -0.50
N ASN A 65 9.00 6.83 -1.54
CA ASN A 65 9.51 6.95 -2.92
C ASN A 65 9.85 8.40 -3.30
N THR A 66 9.87 9.31 -2.34
CA THR A 66 10.17 10.72 -2.58
C THR A 66 11.57 11.09 -2.09
N SER A 67 12.04 12.27 -2.48
CA SER A 67 13.32 12.83 -2.05
C SER A 67 13.22 13.73 -0.82
N SER A 68 12.09 13.72 -0.14
CA SER A 68 11.84 14.46 1.11
C SER A 68 11.24 13.54 2.17
N ASP A 69 11.25 13.98 3.43
CA ASP A 69 10.55 13.27 4.51
C ASP A 69 9.06 13.14 4.19
N LEU A 70 8.50 11.99 4.46
CA LEU A 70 7.09 11.71 4.22
C LEU A 70 6.40 11.32 5.52
N GLY A 71 5.41 12.12 5.91
CA GLY A 71 4.54 11.82 7.03
C GLY A 71 3.31 11.05 6.56
N VAL A 72 3.08 9.92 7.19
CA VAL A 72 1.92 9.07 6.93
C VAL A 72 1.24 8.65 8.21
N GLU A 73 0.00 8.25 8.11
CA GLU A 73 -0.73 7.59 9.17
C GLU A 73 -1.16 6.21 8.68
N TRP A 74 -1.06 5.24 9.55
CA TRP A 74 -1.43 3.87 9.23
C TRP A 74 -2.31 3.27 10.32
N ARG A 75 -3.15 2.32 9.90
CA ARG A 75 -3.91 1.48 10.83
C ARG A 75 -4.11 0.10 10.25
N VAL A 76 -4.34 -0.87 11.14
CA VAL A 76 -4.67 -2.24 10.78
C VAL A 76 -6.05 -2.57 11.29
N VAL A 77 -6.88 -3.10 10.42
CA VAL A 77 -8.20 -3.64 10.75
C VAL A 77 -8.09 -5.16 10.72
N TRP A 78 -8.31 -5.79 11.85
CA TRP A 78 -8.27 -7.25 11.98
C TRP A 78 -9.63 -7.85 11.74
N LEU A 79 -9.65 -8.99 11.05
CA LEU A 79 -10.87 -9.70 10.66
C LEU A 79 -10.85 -11.13 11.22
N ASN A 80 -12.01 -11.62 11.63
CA ASN A 80 -12.18 -13.03 12.03
C ASN A 80 -12.40 -13.94 10.80
N ALA A 81 -12.63 -15.23 11.03
CA ALA A 81 -12.80 -16.20 9.96
C ALA A 81 -14.04 -15.95 9.08
N GLU A 82 -15.04 -15.24 9.60
CA GLU A 82 -16.24 -14.83 8.86
C GLU A 82 -16.06 -13.51 8.11
N GLY A 83 -14.87 -12.91 8.19
CA GLY A 83 -14.59 -11.63 7.56
C GLY A 83 -15.15 -10.42 8.30
N VAL A 84 -15.54 -10.61 9.57
CA VAL A 84 -16.07 -9.53 10.40
C VAL A 84 -14.92 -8.80 11.11
N GLU A 85 -15.01 -7.48 11.13
CA GLU A 85 -14.03 -6.63 11.80
C GLU A 85 -14.06 -6.85 13.32
N ILE A 86 -12.87 -7.04 13.87
CA ILE A 86 -12.66 -7.15 15.31
C ILE A 86 -12.40 -5.73 15.85
N ASP A 87 -13.32 -5.23 16.66
CA ASP A 87 -13.15 -3.94 17.32
C ASP A 87 -12.02 -3.97 18.33
N SER A 88 -11.14 -2.98 18.22
CA SER A 88 -9.99 -2.88 19.09
C SER A 88 -9.42 -1.47 19.09
N ALA A 89 -8.87 -1.05 20.25
CA ALA A 89 -8.07 0.17 20.35
C ALA A 89 -6.82 0.13 19.45
N VAL A 90 -6.36 -1.05 19.04
CA VAL A 90 -5.21 -1.24 18.13
C VAL A 90 -5.55 -0.83 16.70
N SER A 91 -6.83 -0.66 16.36
CA SER A 91 -7.28 -0.20 15.03
C SER A 91 -7.21 1.32 14.85
N SER A 92 -6.66 2.06 15.81
CA SER A 92 -6.49 3.50 15.70
C SER A 92 -5.36 3.87 14.73
N TRP A 93 -5.42 5.10 14.21
CA TRP A 93 -4.39 5.62 13.33
C TRP A 93 -3.10 5.92 14.09
N ASN A 94 -1.98 5.46 13.55
CA ASN A 94 -0.64 5.68 14.08
C ASN A 94 0.15 6.56 13.12
N LYS A 95 0.94 7.48 13.65
CA LYS A 95 1.79 8.39 12.88
C LYS A 95 3.14 7.77 12.59
N LEU A 96 3.66 8.01 11.39
CA LEU A 96 4.96 7.55 10.97
C LEU A 96 5.63 8.59 10.07
N MET A 97 6.88 8.91 10.35
CA MET A 97 7.74 9.69 9.45
C MET A 97 8.75 8.75 8.81
N VAL A 98 8.80 8.76 7.49
CA VAL A 98 9.75 7.96 6.72
C VAL A 98 10.73 8.90 6.02
N SER A 99 12.01 8.69 6.22
CA SER A 99 13.07 9.48 5.57
C SER A 99 13.08 9.28 4.05
N PRO A 100 13.67 10.21 3.29
CA PRO A 100 13.70 10.13 1.83
C PRO A 100 14.28 8.80 1.34
N LYS A 101 13.56 8.15 0.43
CA LYS A 101 13.98 6.88 -0.19
C LYS A 101 14.22 5.73 0.80
N ASP A 102 13.76 5.88 2.04
CA ASP A 102 13.96 4.88 3.09
C ASP A 102 12.81 3.89 3.17
N ILE A 103 13.07 2.79 3.85
CA ILE A 103 12.11 1.71 4.10
C ILE A 103 11.91 1.60 5.60
N HIS A 104 10.66 1.63 6.03
CA HIS A 104 10.30 1.45 7.43
C HIS A 104 9.52 0.15 7.61
N GLY A 105 10.06 -0.78 8.38
CA GLY A 105 9.38 -2.03 8.74
C GLY A 105 8.35 -1.81 9.84
N LEU A 106 7.11 -2.23 9.59
CA LEU A 106 6.03 -2.19 10.56
C LEU A 106 5.66 -3.59 11.02
N LYS A 107 5.32 -3.69 12.30
CA LYS A 107 4.75 -4.89 12.90
C LYS A 107 3.50 -4.52 13.68
N ASN A 108 2.49 -5.34 13.58
CA ASN A 108 1.27 -5.18 14.37
C ASN A 108 0.74 -6.56 14.76
N THR A 109 0.45 -6.73 16.03
CA THR A 109 -0.09 -7.98 16.56
C THR A 109 -1.59 -7.87 16.72
N ALA A 110 -2.32 -8.89 16.32
CA ALA A 110 -3.76 -8.94 16.48
C ALA A 110 -4.17 -8.89 17.97
N PRO A 111 -5.27 -8.22 18.29
CA PRO A 111 -5.71 -8.08 19.68
C PRO A 111 -6.41 -9.35 20.21
N ARG A 112 -6.81 -10.25 19.33
CA ARG A 112 -7.57 -11.47 19.67
C ARG A 112 -7.05 -12.65 18.87
N MET A 113 -7.17 -13.84 19.46
CA MET A 113 -6.70 -15.09 18.83
C MET A 113 -7.57 -15.54 17.66
N ASP A 114 -8.80 -15.06 17.54
CA ASP A 114 -9.72 -15.38 16.43
C ASP A 114 -9.47 -14.52 15.18
N ALA A 115 -8.56 -13.56 15.24
CA ALA A 115 -8.13 -12.80 14.07
C ALA A 115 -7.32 -13.71 13.13
N VAL A 116 -7.74 -13.78 11.86
CA VAL A 116 -7.10 -14.63 10.84
C VAL A 116 -6.72 -13.86 9.58
N ASP A 117 -7.23 -12.66 9.40
CA ASP A 117 -6.95 -11.80 8.24
C ASP A 117 -6.92 -10.33 8.67
N MET A 118 -6.42 -9.47 7.81
CA MET A 118 -6.28 -8.06 8.12
C MET A 118 -6.46 -7.19 6.88
N ARG A 119 -6.70 -5.90 7.13
CA ARG A 119 -6.62 -4.83 6.13
C ARG A 119 -5.69 -3.76 6.66
N PHE A 120 -4.72 -3.35 5.85
CA PHE A 120 -3.74 -2.32 6.18
C PHE A 120 -4.09 -1.04 5.42
N HIS A 121 -4.29 0.05 6.15
CA HIS A 121 -4.65 1.34 5.58
C HIS A 121 -3.54 2.35 5.81
N LEU A 122 -3.21 3.09 4.77
CA LEU A 122 -2.19 4.12 4.78
C LEU A 122 -2.76 5.42 4.20
N ARG A 123 -2.53 6.52 4.89
CA ARG A 123 -2.94 7.85 4.42
C ARG A 123 -1.87 8.89 4.77
N ARG A 124 -1.98 10.07 4.14
CA ARG A 124 -1.08 11.18 4.45
C ARG A 124 -1.34 11.68 5.87
N LEU A 125 -0.27 12.03 6.56
CA LEU A 125 -0.35 12.65 7.89
C LEU A 125 -1.15 13.95 7.81
N ARG A 126 -2.10 14.09 8.70
CA ARG A 126 -2.98 15.27 8.82
C ARG A 126 -2.60 16.14 10.00
#